data_230e9bc80235e765e4a64dbb988f8acc
#
_entry.id   230e9bc80235e765e4a64dbb988f8acc
#
_cell.length_a   1.000
_cell.length_b   1.000
_cell.length_c   1.000
_cell.angle_alpha   90.00
_cell.angle_beta   90.00
_cell.angle_gamma   90.00
#
_symmetry.space_group_name_H-M   'P 1'
#
loop_
_entity.id
_entity.type
_entity.pdbx_description
1 polymer ?
#
loop_
_entity_poly.entity_id
_entity_poly.type
_entity_poly.pdbx_seq_one_letter_code
_entity_poly.pdbx_strand_id
1 'polypeptide(L)'
;MSTIEAHKDYKQSFVEKAQAIHGDYYCYDLVDYVSSQVPVCIICPIHGEFWQAPNTHLMGGGCRSCYDDSLKVLIFGVGVNDVYQAHKTEAYHRWRHVLYRCYCEEFLNEHPTYKGCSICEDWKYFSKFKEWFDAHNISGWALDKDLLVEKKKLYSPETCCFIPFEINAIFRSDVSESTKVKRSRELAEKYKCQLETRVYERLCHYGEEE
;
A
#
# COMPACT_ATOMS: atom_id res chain seq x y z
N MET A 1 30.06 40.05 24.41
CA MET A 1 29.33 39.22 23.40
C MET A 1 27.88 39.54 23.46
N SER A 2 27.24 39.89 22.36
CA SER A 2 25.80 40.16 22.37
C SER A 2 25.02 38.86 22.57
N THR A 3 23.82 38.92 23.15
CA THR A 3 22.93 37.75 23.34
C THR A 3 22.66 37.01 22.00
N ILE A 4 22.71 37.72 20.88
CA ILE A 4 22.49 37.19 19.55
C ILE A 4 23.69 36.31 19.08
N GLU A 5 24.92 36.70 19.39
CA GLU A 5 26.13 35.93 19.06
C GLU A 5 26.17 34.60 19.88
N ALA A 6 25.83 34.66 21.15
CA ALA A 6 25.76 33.47 22.00
C ALA A 6 24.72 32.44 21.52
N HIS A 7 23.51 32.89 21.09
CA HIS A 7 22.49 32.01 20.53
C HIS A 7 22.95 31.32 19.23
N LYS A 8 23.69 32.00 18.37
CA LYS A 8 24.22 31.46 17.13
C LYS A 8 25.26 30.36 17.39
N ASP A 9 26.12 30.55 18.39
CA ASP A 9 27.11 29.56 18.80
C ASP A 9 26.48 28.28 19.39
N TYR A 10 25.40 28.40 20.19
CA TYR A 10 24.71 27.23 20.71
C TYR A 10 23.95 26.43 19.66
N LYS A 11 23.29 27.09 18.70
CA LYS A 11 22.65 26.43 17.56
C LYS A 11 23.70 25.67 16.76
N GLN A 12 24.80 26.31 16.39
CA GLN A 12 25.87 25.72 15.61
C GLN A 12 26.46 24.48 16.31
N SER A 13 26.78 24.59 17.60
CA SER A 13 27.29 23.47 18.40
C SER A 13 26.30 22.30 18.50
N PHE A 14 24.99 22.57 18.58
CA PHE A 14 23.95 21.54 18.55
C PHE A 14 23.93 20.84 17.21
N VAL A 15 23.91 21.57 16.08
CA VAL A 15 23.85 21.01 14.74
C VAL A 15 25.06 20.12 14.45
N GLU A 16 26.27 20.56 14.79
CA GLU A 16 27.51 19.77 14.62
C GLU A 16 27.47 18.46 15.39
N LYS A 17 27.00 18.48 16.64
CA LYS A 17 26.84 17.25 17.44
C LYS A 17 25.75 16.34 16.89
N ALA A 18 24.65 16.91 16.43
CA ALA A 18 23.56 16.17 15.85
C ALA A 18 23.98 15.49 14.53
N GLN A 19 24.74 16.19 13.68
CA GLN A 19 25.31 15.63 12.45
C GLN A 19 26.34 14.54 12.75
N ALA A 20 27.11 14.65 13.81
CA ALA A 20 28.03 13.57 14.23
C ALA A 20 27.30 12.27 14.60
N ILE A 21 26.04 12.34 15.05
CA ILE A 21 25.22 11.21 15.47
C ILE A 21 24.34 10.67 14.33
N HIS A 22 23.72 11.57 13.58
CA HIS A 22 22.70 11.23 12.57
C HIS A 22 23.20 11.38 11.12
N GLY A 23 24.46 11.82 10.92
CA GLY A 23 24.94 12.19 9.59
C GLY A 23 24.16 13.35 9.00
N ASP A 24 24.03 13.36 7.68
CA ASP A 24 23.28 14.37 6.92
C ASP A 24 21.81 13.97 6.72
N TYR A 25 21.28 13.07 7.56
CA TYR A 25 19.92 12.56 7.37
C TYR A 25 18.85 13.60 7.65
N TYR A 26 19.03 14.47 8.67
CA TYR A 26 18.06 15.50 9.04
C TYR A 26 18.52 16.89 8.58
N CYS A 27 17.53 17.75 8.25
CA CYS A 27 17.81 19.17 8.01
C CYS A 27 17.49 19.98 9.28
N TYR A 28 18.39 20.92 9.64
CA TYR A 28 18.35 21.71 10.86
C TYR A 28 18.09 23.20 10.61
N ASP A 29 17.62 23.56 9.42
CA ASP A 29 17.44 24.96 9.02
C ASP A 29 16.46 25.72 9.94
N LEU A 30 15.40 25.02 10.37
CA LEU A 30 14.35 25.58 11.22
C LEU A 30 14.66 25.52 12.72
N VAL A 31 15.86 25.08 13.10
CA VAL A 31 16.23 25.00 14.52
C VAL A 31 16.38 26.39 15.11
N ASP A 32 15.61 26.68 16.16
CA ASP A 32 15.78 27.82 17.05
C ASP A 32 16.15 27.28 18.44
N TYR A 33 17.46 27.34 18.77
CA TYR A 33 18.00 26.68 19.96
C TYR A 33 17.92 27.61 21.17
N VAL A 34 17.12 27.26 22.16
CA VAL A 34 16.99 27.98 23.43
C VAL A 34 17.74 27.25 24.55
N SER A 35 17.50 25.96 24.72
CA SER A 35 18.17 25.10 25.68
C SER A 35 18.11 23.63 25.30
N SER A 36 18.86 22.78 26.00
CA SER A 36 18.89 21.33 25.72
C SER A 36 17.54 20.61 25.93
N GLN A 37 16.57 21.25 26.63
CA GLN A 37 15.28 20.65 26.95
C GLN A 37 14.10 21.29 26.22
N VAL A 38 14.27 22.49 25.64
CA VAL A 38 13.22 23.15 24.86
C VAL A 38 13.20 22.52 23.45
N PRO A 39 12.07 21.95 23.03
CA PRO A 39 12.00 21.33 21.72
C PRO A 39 12.34 22.29 20.58
N VAL A 40 13.11 21.80 19.62
CA VAL A 40 13.48 22.49 18.38
C VAL A 40 12.82 21.81 17.19
N CYS A 41 12.55 22.57 16.12
CA CYS A 41 12.03 22.03 14.88
C CYS A 41 13.16 21.42 14.05
N ILE A 42 13.01 20.11 13.73
CA ILE A 42 13.93 19.35 12.91
C ILE A 42 13.13 18.79 11.72
N ILE A 43 13.74 18.79 10.53
CA ILE A 43 13.06 18.31 9.32
C ILE A 43 13.53 16.89 9.00
N CYS A 44 12.61 15.93 9.01
CA CYS A 44 12.82 14.59 8.51
C CYS A 44 12.59 14.55 6.99
N PRO A 45 13.47 13.94 6.18
CA PRO A 45 13.30 13.88 4.73
C PRO A 45 12.07 13.08 4.28
N ILE A 46 11.55 12.19 5.14
CA ILE A 46 10.38 11.35 4.83
C ILE A 46 9.09 11.95 5.41
N HIS A 47 9.12 12.46 6.66
CA HIS A 47 7.90 12.85 7.40
C HIS A 47 7.76 14.36 7.61
N GLY A 48 8.70 15.17 7.08
CA GLY A 48 8.66 16.62 7.26
C GLY A 48 9.05 17.06 8.68
N GLU A 49 8.49 18.16 9.12
CA GLU A 49 8.82 18.81 10.39
C GLU A 49 8.40 17.98 11.60
N PHE A 50 9.28 17.89 12.60
CA PHE A 50 8.95 17.32 13.91
C PHE A 50 9.68 18.09 15.02
N TRP A 51 9.10 18.09 16.20
CA TRP A 51 9.62 18.79 17.37
C TRP A 51 10.23 17.83 18.38
N GLN A 52 11.49 18.06 18.74
CA GLN A 52 12.21 17.21 19.69
C GLN A 52 13.17 18.04 20.55
N ALA A 53 13.30 17.67 21.82
CA ALA A 53 14.29 18.31 22.71
C ALA A 53 15.71 17.95 22.23
N PRO A 54 16.63 18.94 22.18
CA PRO A 54 18.01 18.72 21.74
C PRO A 54 18.75 17.59 22.47
N ASN A 55 18.55 17.45 23.79
CA ASN A 55 19.16 16.35 24.54
C ASN A 55 18.68 14.97 24.07
N THR A 56 17.39 14.82 23.79
CA THR A 56 16.83 13.55 23.27
C THR A 56 17.39 13.24 21.89
N HIS A 57 17.50 14.26 21.02
CA HIS A 57 18.07 14.09 19.69
C HIS A 57 19.54 13.69 19.74
N LEU A 58 20.34 14.33 20.62
CA LEU A 58 21.75 14.00 20.83
C LEU A 58 21.97 12.65 21.53
N MET A 59 20.95 12.05 22.13
CA MET A 59 20.99 10.65 22.62
C MET A 59 20.64 9.62 21.53
N GLY A 60 20.53 10.04 20.26
CA GLY A 60 20.19 9.17 19.14
C GLY A 60 18.68 9.10 18.87
N GLY A 61 17.85 9.89 19.56
CA GLY A 61 16.43 10.01 19.28
C GLY A 61 16.21 10.67 17.92
N GLY A 62 15.42 10.04 17.06
CA GLY A 62 15.08 10.54 15.72
C GLY A 62 13.61 10.87 15.57
N CYS A 63 13.16 10.99 14.32
CA CYS A 63 11.76 11.18 13.99
C CYS A 63 10.91 10.00 14.51
N ARG A 64 9.89 10.28 15.29
CA ARG A 64 9.01 9.27 15.89
C ARG A 64 8.30 8.45 14.81
N SER A 65 7.85 9.08 13.75
CA SER A 65 7.19 8.38 12.63
C SER A 65 8.14 7.40 11.93
N CYS A 66 9.44 7.75 11.73
CA CYS A 66 10.42 6.80 11.24
C CYS A 66 10.61 5.60 12.17
N TYR A 67 10.63 5.83 13.48
CA TYR A 67 10.71 4.76 14.46
C TYR A 67 9.49 3.84 14.40
N ASP A 68 8.29 4.41 14.39
CA ASP A 68 7.04 3.67 14.29
C ASP A 68 6.97 2.87 12.97
N ASP A 69 7.43 3.43 11.85
CA ASP A 69 7.55 2.72 10.57
C ASP A 69 8.56 1.56 10.63
N SER A 70 9.67 1.72 11.32
CA SER A 70 10.67 0.65 11.51
C SER A 70 10.16 -0.52 12.35
N LEU A 71 9.16 -0.28 13.19
CA LEU A 71 8.51 -1.33 14.01
C LEU A 71 7.37 -2.04 13.27
N LYS A 72 6.94 -1.55 12.09
CA LYS A 72 5.89 -2.20 11.31
C LYS A 72 6.38 -3.54 10.79
N VAL A 73 5.80 -4.62 11.30
CA VAL A 73 6.02 -5.96 10.76
C VAL A 73 5.36 -6.02 9.39
N LEU A 74 6.17 -6.18 8.34
CA LEU A 74 5.67 -6.31 6.98
C LEU A 74 4.93 -7.64 6.81
N ILE A 75 3.69 -7.59 6.35
CA ILE A 75 2.90 -8.76 6.04
C ILE A 75 3.43 -9.38 4.74
N PHE A 76 3.88 -10.64 4.82
CA PHE A 76 4.58 -11.34 3.74
C PHE A 76 5.79 -10.56 3.18
N GLY A 77 6.49 -9.80 4.03
CA GLY A 77 7.67 -9.02 3.66
C GLY A 77 7.40 -7.76 2.83
N VAL A 78 6.14 -7.42 2.53
CA VAL A 78 5.78 -6.33 1.61
C VAL A 78 4.70 -5.41 2.15
N GLY A 79 3.64 -5.98 2.75
CA GLY A 79 2.44 -5.22 3.12
C GLY A 79 2.58 -4.46 4.44
N VAL A 80 2.19 -3.19 4.46
CA VAL A 80 2.15 -2.32 5.63
C VAL A 80 0.71 -2.19 6.13
N ASN A 81 0.43 -2.66 7.34
CA ASN A 81 -0.86 -2.39 7.99
C ASN A 81 -0.79 -1.07 8.77
N ASP A 82 -1.31 -0.02 8.18
CA ASP A 82 -1.35 1.34 8.70
C ASP A 82 -2.73 1.74 9.29
N VAL A 83 -3.64 0.76 9.47
CA VAL A 83 -4.98 1.00 10.02
C VAL A 83 -5.18 0.23 11.33
N TYR A 84 -5.63 0.94 12.36
CA TYR A 84 -5.92 0.35 13.66
C TYR A 84 -7.08 -0.66 13.55
N GLN A 85 -6.95 -1.81 14.24
CA GLN A 85 -7.91 -2.92 14.23
C GLN A 85 -8.31 -3.45 12.82
N ALA A 86 -7.48 -3.25 11.82
CA ALA A 86 -7.70 -3.70 10.45
C ALA A 86 -8.15 -5.17 10.34
N HIS A 87 -7.57 -6.06 11.17
CA HIS A 87 -7.81 -7.50 11.17
C HIS A 87 -9.27 -7.92 11.39
N LYS A 88 -10.13 -6.98 11.82
CA LYS A 88 -11.57 -7.22 12.01
C LYS A 88 -12.38 -6.97 10.73
N THR A 89 -11.77 -6.49 9.65
CA THR A 89 -12.46 -6.06 8.44
C THR A 89 -12.31 -7.07 7.30
N GLU A 90 -13.34 -7.20 6.46
CA GLU A 90 -13.28 -8.03 5.25
C GLU A 90 -12.19 -7.52 4.29
N ALA A 91 -12.05 -6.20 4.15
CA ALA A 91 -11.01 -5.57 3.34
C ALA A 91 -9.61 -6.07 3.71
N TYR A 92 -9.31 -6.16 5.03
CA TYR A 92 -8.01 -6.64 5.50
C TYR A 92 -7.75 -8.10 5.14
N HIS A 93 -8.74 -8.97 5.32
CA HIS A 93 -8.62 -10.38 4.96
C HIS A 93 -8.42 -10.54 3.45
N ARG A 94 -9.11 -9.75 2.64
CA ARG A 94 -8.98 -9.76 1.18
C ARG A 94 -7.60 -9.27 0.74
N TRP A 95 -7.13 -8.16 1.29
CA TRP A 95 -5.78 -7.62 1.06
C TRP A 95 -4.68 -8.60 1.47
N ARG A 96 -4.76 -9.14 2.67
CA ARG A 96 -3.81 -10.14 3.15
C ARG A 96 -3.77 -11.37 2.25
N HIS A 97 -4.91 -11.79 1.71
CA HIS A 97 -4.99 -12.91 0.78
C HIS A 97 -4.34 -12.61 -0.58
N VAL A 98 -4.43 -11.36 -1.08
CA VAL A 98 -3.69 -10.92 -2.27
C VAL A 98 -2.19 -10.99 -2.01
N LEU A 99 -1.70 -10.46 -0.88
CA LEU A 99 -0.29 -10.55 -0.50
C LEU A 99 0.18 -12.00 -0.36
N TYR A 100 -0.62 -12.86 0.26
CA TYR A 100 -0.34 -14.28 0.40
C TYR A 100 -0.12 -14.95 -0.96
N ARG A 101 -1.00 -14.68 -1.93
CA ARG A 101 -0.88 -15.22 -3.30
C ARG A 101 0.36 -14.70 -4.04
N CYS A 102 0.82 -13.50 -3.75
CA CYS A 102 1.95 -12.90 -4.45
C CYS A 102 3.31 -13.24 -3.80
N TYR A 103 3.35 -13.42 -2.47
CA TYR A 103 4.63 -13.39 -1.74
C TYR A 103 4.84 -14.53 -0.74
N CYS A 104 3.87 -15.43 -0.53
CA CYS A 104 4.07 -16.60 0.32
C CYS A 104 4.74 -17.72 -0.48
N GLU A 105 5.96 -18.09 -0.09
CA GLU A 105 6.77 -19.09 -0.81
C GLU A 105 6.08 -20.45 -0.87
N GLU A 106 5.47 -20.91 0.23
CA GLU A 106 4.76 -22.19 0.28
C GLU A 106 3.62 -22.20 -0.75
N PHE A 107 2.81 -21.14 -0.79
CA PHE A 107 1.71 -21.02 -1.75
C PHE A 107 2.21 -20.97 -3.19
N LEU A 108 3.29 -20.24 -3.48
CA LEU A 108 3.86 -20.11 -4.82
C LEU A 108 4.48 -21.42 -5.33
N ASN A 109 4.93 -22.29 -4.43
CA ASN A 109 5.43 -23.62 -4.80
C ASN A 109 4.28 -24.57 -5.16
N GLU A 110 3.16 -24.50 -4.46
CA GLU A 110 1.95 -25.29 -4.75
C GLU A 110 1.18 -24.74 -5.96
N HIS A 111 1.26 -23.42 -6.21
CA HIS A 111 0.53 -22.73 -7.26
C HIS A 111 1.47 -21.91 -8.19
N PRO A 112 2.26 -22.59 -9.06
CA PRO A 112 3.27 -21.94 -9.91
C PRO A 112 2.72 -20.85 -10.85
N THR A 113 1.44 -20.88 -11.17
CA THR A 113 0.77 -19.87 -12.02
C THR A 113 0.80 -18.46 -11.40
N TYR A 114 0.91 -18.37 -10.07
CA TYR A 114 1.04 -17.10 -9.35
C TYR A 114 2.48 -16.57 -9.27
N LYS A 115 3.49 -17.35 -9.67
CA LYS A 115 4.88 -16.87 -9.66
C LYS A 115 5.03 -15.62 -10.54
N GLY A 116 5.62 -14.58 -9.97
CA GLY A 116 5.76 -13.26 -10.56
C GLY A 116 4.55 -12.35 -10.44
N CYS A 117 3.47 -12.77 -9.75
CA CYS A 117 2.41 -11.85 -9.37
C CYS A 117 2.94 -10.84 -8.34
N SER A 118 2.47 -9.60 -8.45
CA SER A 118 2.82 -8.48 -7.56
C SER A 118 1.59 -7.63 -7.26
N ILE A 119 1.74 -6.72 -6.32
CA ILE A 119 0.77 -5.71 -5.97
C ILE A 119 1.33 -4.33 -6.35
N CYS A 120 0.48 -3.38 -6.76
CA CYS A 120 0.93 -2.01 -7.04
C CYS A 120 1.45 -1.32 -5.77
N GLU A 121 2.24 -0.26 -5.94
CA GLU A 121 2.92 0.42 -4.82
C GLU A 121 1.93 0.93 -3.77
N ASP A 122 0.83 1.56 -4.21
CA ASP A 122 -0.19 2.08 -3.29
C ASP A 122 -0.83 0.98 -2.45
N TRP A 123 -1.12 -0.17 -3.04
CA TRP A 123 -1.74 -1.29 -2.33
C TRP A 123 -0.80 -2.05 -1.39
N LYS A 124 0.48 -1.71 -1.36
CA LYS A 124 1.37 -2.16 -0.27
C LYS A 124 0.91 -1.60 1.07
N TYR A 125 0.22 -0.46 1.09
CA TYR A 125 -0.42 0.11 2.29
C TYR A 125 -1.87 -0.33 2.36
N PHE A 126 -2.26 -0.91 3.50
CA PHE A 126 -3.63 -1.40 3.67
C PHE A 126 -4.68 -0.29 3.56
N SER A 127 -4.40 0.92 4.06
CA SER A 127 -5.30 2.08 3.95
C SER A 127 -5.70 2.36 2.51
N LYS A 128 -4.74 2.30 1.56
CA LYS A 128 -4.97 2.55 0.13
C LYS A 128 -5.78 1.44 -0.54
N PHE A 129 -5.46 0.18 -0.22
CA PHE A 129 -6.29 -0.93 -0.68
C PHE A 129 -7.71 -0.84 -0.12
N LYS A 130 -7.87 -0.48 1.17
CA LYS A 130 -9.17 -0.35 1.83
C LYS A 130 -10.03 0.74 1.20
N GLU A 131 -9.46 1.89 0.86
CA GLU A 131 -10.15 2.98 0.16
C GLU A 131 -10.77 2.48 -1.16
N TRP A 132 -9.98 1.79 -1.98
CA TRP A 132 -10.46 1.18 -3.20
C TRP A 132 -11.50 0.07 -2.93
N PHE A 133 -11.24 -0.81 -1.96
CA PHE A 133 -12.13 -1.91 -1.60
C PHE A 133 -13.52 -1.39 -1.19
N ASP A 134 -13.59 -0.39 -0.32
CA ASP A 134 -14.85 0.17 0.17
C ASP A 134 -15.68 0.82 -0.96
N ALA A 135 -15.01 1.33 -2.01
CA ALA A 135 -15.68 1.93 -3.15
C ALA A 135 -16.22 0.91 -4.18
N HIS A 136 -15.63 -0.30 -4.24
CA HIS A 136 -15.90 -1.26 -5.33
C HIS A 136 -16.46 -2.60 -4.85
N ASN A 137 -16.30 -2.95 -3.57
CA ASN A 137 -16.70 -4.27 -3.07
C ASN A 137 -18.22 -4.43 -3.05
N ILE A 138 -18.65 -5.57 -3.56
CA ILE A 138 -20.02 -6.06 -3.41
C ILE A 138 -19.94 -7.34 -2.55
N SER A 139 -20.69 -7.38 -1.46
CA SER A 139 -20.69 -8.51 -0.53
C SER A 139 -20.96 -9.82 -1.24
N GLY A 140 -20.13 -10.82 -0.99
CA GLY A 140 -20.24 -12.14 -1.60
C GLY A 140 -19.63 -12.25 -3.01
N TRP A 141 -19.03 -11.18 -3.55
CA TRP A 141 -18.35 -11.23 -4.84
C TRP A 141 -16.86 -11.58 -4.70
N ALA A 142 -16.30 -12.13 -5.75
CA ALA A 142 -14.89 -12.48 -5.83
C ALA A 142 -14.06 -11.30 -6.36
N LEU A 143 -12.90 -11.07 -5.76
CA LEU A 143 -11.87 -10.21 -6.35
C LEU A 143 -11.16 -10.97 -7.48
N ASP A 144 -11.24 -10.45 -8.68
CA ASP A 144 -10.58 -10.97 -9.87
C ASP A 144 -9.55 -9.97 -10.43
N LYS A 145 -8.47 -10.46 -11.04
CA LYS A 145 -7.41 -9.65 -11.68
C LYS A 145 -7.18 -9.98 -13.15
N ASP A 146 -7.77 -11.07 -13.64
CA ASP A 146 -7.45 -11.63 -14.93
C ASP A 146 -8.51 -11.31 -16.01
N LEU A 147 -9.73 -10.93 -15.58
CA LEU A 147 -10.83 -10.61 -16.49
C LEU A 147 -10.59 -9.34 -17.30
N LEU A 148 -10.16 -8.26 -16.63
CA LEU A 148 -9.97 -6.96 -17.28
C LEU A 148 -8.73 -6.91 -18.15
N VAL A 149 -7.64 -7.55 -17.72
CA VAL A 149 -6.37 -7.55 -18.43
C VAL A 149 -5.75 -8.94 -18.37
N GLU A 150 -5.85 -9.67 -19.46
CA GLU A 150 -5.36 -11.05 -19.54
C GLU A 150 -3.85 -11.15 -19.28
N LYS A 151 -3.45 -12.21 -18.56
CA LYS A 151 -2.05 -12.56 -18.29
C LYS A 151 -1.24 -11.52 -17.53
N LYS A 152 -1.84 -10.42 -17.07
CA LYS A 152 -1.15 -9.44 -16.26
C LYS A 152 -0.98 -9.94 -14.83
N LYS A 153 0.27 -9.94 -14.36
CA LYS A 153 0.63 -10.44 -13.03
C LYS A 153 0.69 -9.32 -11.97
N LEU A 154 -0.16 -8.31 -12.10
CA LEU A 154 -0.23 -7.16 -11.21
C LEU A 154 -1.64 -7.04 -10.61
N TYR A 155 -1.72 -6.94 -9.29
CA TYR A 155 -2.92 -6.52 -8.59
C TYR A 155 -2.90 -5.00 -8.41
N SER A 156 -3.85 -4.31 -9.03
CA SER A 156 -4.01 -2.85 -8.97
C SER A 156 -5.46 -2.45 -9.22
N PRO A 157 -5.84 -1.17 -8.98
CA PRO A 157 -7.17 -0.66 -9.33
C PRO A 157 -7.55 -0.86 -10.80
N GLU A 158 -6.57 -0.81 -11.72
CA GLU A 158 -6.80 -0.93 -13.16
C GLU A 158 -7.02 -2.39 -13.59
N THR A 159 -6.39 -3.34 -12.90
CA THR A 159 -6.43 -4.76 -13.28
C THR A 159 -7.46 -5.57 -12.50
N CYS A 160 -7.85 -5.09 -11.32
CA CYS A 160 -8.77 -5.80 -10.44
C CYS A 160 -10.20 -5.30 -10.54
N CYS A 161 -11.15 -6.22 -10.36
CA CYS A 161 -12.57 -5.93 -10.24
C CYS A 161 -13.23 -6.92 -9.30
N PHE A 162 -14.43 -6.58 -8.82
CA PHE A 162 -15.29 -7.53 -8.13
C PHE A 162 -16.30 -8.12 -9.10
N ILE A 163 -16.43 -9.45 -9.09
CA ILE A 163 -17.36 -10.19 -9.95
C ILE A 163 -18.09 -11.28 -9.16
N PRO A 164 -19.35 -11.60 -9.53
CA PRO A 164 -20.05 -12.77 -9.01
C PRO A 164 -19.24 -14.05 -9.20
N PHE A 165 -19.31 -14.97 -8.25
CA PHE A 165 -18.66 -16.28 -8.37
C PHE A 165 -19.05 -17.02 -9.66
N GLU A 166 -20.27 -16.83 -10.15
CA GLU A 166 -20.76 -17.43 -11.38
C GLU A 166 -19.96 -16.94 -12.61
N ILE A 167 -19.59 -15.65 -12.65
CA ILE A 167 -18.72 -15.10 -13.69
C ILE A 167 -17.30 -15.66 -13.53
N ASN A 168 -16.74 -15.64 -12.32
CA ASN A 168 -15.40 -16.17 -12.08
C ASN A 168 -15.29 -17.66 -12.47
N ALA A 169 -16.36 -18.44 -12.29
CA ALA A 169 -16.38 -19.86 -12.60
C ALA A 169 -16.25 -20.17 -14.10
N ILE A 170 -16.74 -19.31 -15.01
CA ILE A 170 -16.63 -19.56 -16.45
C ILE A 170 -15.23 -19.37 -16.99
N PHE A 171 -14.36 -18.62 -16.29
CA PHE A 171 -12.97 -18.37 -16.73
C PHE A 171 -11.96 -19.42 -16.24
N ARG A 172 -12.44 -20.51 -15.65
CA ARG A 172 -11.58 -21.64 -15.27
C ARG A 172 -11.01 -22.35 -16.50
N SER A 173 -9.86 -23.01 -16.31
CA SER A 173 -9.14 -23.71 -17.38
C SER A 173 -9.89 -24.91 -17.96
N ASP A 174 -10.85 -25.48 -17.23
CA ASP A 174 -11.66 -26.63 -17.64
C ASP A 174 -12.90 -26.24 -18.49
N VAL A 175 -13.13 -24.94 -18.71
CA VAL A 175 -14.26 -24.44 -19.52
C VAL A 175 -13.79 -24.14 -20.93
N SER A 176 -14.52 -24.66 -21.95
CA SER A 176 -14.18 -24.39 -23.36
C SER A 176 -14.36 -22.93 -23.73
N GLU A 177 -13.56 -22.45 -24.70
CA GLU A 177 -13.60 -21.04 -25.12
C GLU A 177 -14.97 -20.64 -25.69
N SER A 178 -15.59 -21.50 -26.49
CA SER A 178 -16.94 -21.27 -27.00
C SER A 178 -17.98 -21.11 -25.90
N THR A 179 -17.84 -21.85 -24.80
CA THR A 179 -18.71 -21.72 -23.62
C THR A 179 -18.44 -20.39 -22.89
N LYS A 180 -17.17 -19.99 -22.75
CA LYS A 180 -16.82 -18.71 -22.13
C LYS A 180 -17.46 -17.55 -22.91
N VAL A 181 -17.28 -17.49 -24.22
CA VAL A 181 -17.84 -16.43 -25.08
C VAL A 181 -19.37 -16.35 -24.93
N LYS A 182 -20.06 -17.49 -25.04
CA LYS A 182 -21.52 -17.50 -24.91
C LYS A 182 -21.98 -17.05 -23.51
N ARG A 183 -21.39 -17.63 -22.46
CA ARG A 183 -21.79 -17.39 -21.08
C ARG A 183 -21.42 -16.00 -20.59
N SER A 184 -20.31 -15.40 -21.09
CA SER A 184 -19.92 -14.05 -20.73
C SER A 184 -21.01 -13.04 -21.06
N ARG A 185 -21.58 -13.11 -22.26
CA ARG A 185 -22.67 -12.22 -22.69
C ARG A 185 -23.96 -12.43 -21.89
N GLU A 186 -24.35 -13.70 -21.64
CA GLU A 186 -25.51 -14.03 -20.82
C GLU A 186 -25.39 -13.48 -19.40
N LEU A 187 -24.20 -13.62 -18.78
CA LEU A 187 -23.94 -13.16 -17.43
C LEU A 187 -23.76 -11.64 -17.35
N ALA A 188 -23.19 -11.00 -18.39
CA ALA A 188 -23.16 -9.55 -18.50
C ALA A 188 -24.56 -8.96 -18.41
N GLU A 189 -25.51 -9.46 -19.19
CA GLU A 189 -26.90 -8.98 -19.16
C GLU A 189 -27.60 -9.30 -17.84
N LYS A 190 -27.36 -10.49 -17.26
CA LYS A 190 -27.91 -10.89 -15.95
C LYS A 190 -27.50 -9.93 -14.84
N TYR A 191 -26.26 -9.45 -14.83
CA TYR A 191 -25.69 -8.64 -13.76
C TYR A 191 -25.50 -7.16 -14.16
N LYS A 192 -26.02 -6.73 -15.31
CA LYS A 192 -25.83 -5.41 -15.93
C LYS A 192 -25.90 -4.23 -14.96
N CYS A 193 -26.91 -4.21 -14.10
CA CYS A 193 -27.13 -3.09 -13.17
C CYS A 193 -26.20 -3.11 -11.93
N GLN A 194 -25.38 -4.14 -11.77
CA GLN A 194 -24.53 -4.31 -10.60
C GLN A 194 -23.05 -4.30 -10.97
N LEU A 195 -22.70 -4.64 -12.24
CA LEU A 195 -21.32 -4.65 -12.72
C LEU A 195 -20.79 -3.24 -12.94
N GLU A 196 -19.51 -3.04 -12.68
CA GLU A 196 -18.81 -1.86 -13.18
C GLU A 196 -18.86 -1.82 -14.73
N THR A 197 -18.96 -0.62 -15.31
CA THR A 197 -19.04 -0.43 -16.76
C THR A 197 -17.94 -1.18 -17.52
N ARG A 198 -16.69 -1.06 -17.07
CA ARG A 198 -15.53 -1.73 -17.69
C ARG A 198 -15.62 -3.27 -17.65
N VAL A 199 -16.22 -3.83 -16.60
CA VAL A 199 -16.45 -5.28 -16.45
C VAL A 199 -17.54 -5.73 -17.40
N TYR A 200 -18.65 -4.99 -17.45
CA TYR A 200 -19.77 -5.26 -18.36
C TYR A 200 -19.31 -5.24 -19.83
N GLU A 201 -18.59 -4.20 -20.24
CA GLU A 201 -18.06 -4.06 -21.60
C GLU A 201 -17.10 -5.20 -21.94
N ARG A 202 -16.18 -5.56 -21.04
CA ARG A 202 -15.25 -6.68 -21.24
C ARG A 202 -15.97 -8.01 -21.43
N LEU A 203 -17.04 -8.26 -20.68
CA LEU A 203 -17.84 -9.48 -20.81
C LEU A 203 -18.65 -9.53 -22.12
N CYS A 204 -19.20 -8.39 -22.53
CA CYS A 204 -19.95 -8.29 -23.80
C CYS A 204 -19.07 -8.57 -25.03
N HIS A 205 -17.83 -8.11 -25.01
CA HIS A 205 -16.87 -8.24 -26.11
C HIS A 205 -15.87 -9.38 -25.92
N TYR A 206 -16.09 -10.27 -24.94
CA TYR A 206 -15.20 -11.38 -24.69
C TYR A 206 -15.12 -12.32 -25.91
N GLY A 207 -13.89 -12.58 -26.38
CA GLY A 207 -13.62 -13.41 -27.56
C GLY A 207 -13.71 -12.67 -28.90
N GLU A 208 -13.95 -11.36 -28.91
CA GLU A 208 -13.75 -10.50 -30.07
C GLU A 208 -12.27 -10.08 -30.06
N GLU A 209 -11.50 -10.53 -31.05
CA GLU A 209 -10.08 -10.12 -31.20
C GLU A 209 -10.01 -8.62 -31.51
N GLU A 210 -9.07 -7.90 -30.84
CA GLU A 210 -8.67 -6.55 -31.25
C GLU A 210 -7.87 -6.59 -32.54
#